data_680b97352bbbe44284a46706b9a21aec
#
_entry.id   680b97352bbbe44284a46706b9a21aec
#
_cell.length_a   1.000
_cell.length_b   1.000
_cell.length_c   1.000
_cell.angle_alpha   90.00
_cell.angle_beta   90.00
_cell.angle_gamma   90.00
#
_symmetry.space_group_name_H-M   'P 1'
#
loop_
_entity.id
_entity.type
_entity.pdbx_description
1 polymer ?
#
loop_
_entity_poly.entity_id
_entity_poly.type
_entity_poly.pdbx_seq_one_letter_code
_entity_poly.pdbx_strand_id
1 'polypeptide(L)'
;LFKDWFTCSAMSIYSKQPGHDKTWRIDAIPWSETNPEAFAGLHNAGARTLVIFDEASAISNVIWEVTEGALTDKDTEKFWLCFGNPTRNTGRFFDCFNRFRHRWVHRHIDTRNAVMSDKTQIQKWIDDYGEDSDFVKVRVRGVFPSSSNMQFISRDVVDTAAQRESEPQSIIDTVCILGVDVARFGDDRSVIFCRVGMDARSWKHREYRGLDGWQLGAKVAEFYNDLVSAG
;
A
#
# COMPACT_ATOMS: atom_id res chain seq x y z
N LEU A 1 16.01 13.64 -34.48
CA LEU A 1 15.38 13.05 -35.65
C LEU A 1 14.05 13.76 -36.00
N PHE A 2 13.25 14.23 -35.01
CA PHE A 2 11.92 14.80 -35.22
C PHE A 2 11.78 16.29 -34.84
N LYS A 3 12.90 16.98 -34.57
CA LYS A 3 12.92 18.36 -34.06
C LYS A 3 12.16 19.36 -34.97
N ASP A 4 12.19 19.13 -36.26
CA ASP A 4 11.55 20.00 -37.25
C ASP A 4 10.04 19.76 -37.42
N TRP A 5 9.55 18.63 -36.92
CA TRP A 5 8.16 18.19 -37.10
C TRP A 5 7.29 18.53 -35.89
N PHE A 6 7.89 18.78 -34.72
CA PHE A 6 7.18 19.01 -33.48
C PHE A 6 7.64 20.27 -32.77
N THR A 7 6.71 20.92 -32.12
CA THR A 7 6.95 21.98 -31.14
C THR A 7 6.95 21.36 -29.75
N CYS A 8 7.94 21.70 -28.91
CA CYS A 8 8.03 21.26 -27.53
C CYS A 8 7.78 22.47 -26.62
N SER A 9 6.86 22.33 -25.69
CA SER A 9 6.63 23.23 -24.56
C SER A 9 6.99 22.53 -23.24
N ALA A 10 6.79 23.19 -22.10
CA ALA A 10 7.07 22.58 -20.81
C ALA A 10 6.19 21.35 -20.52
N MET A 11 4.96 21.32 -21.01
CA MET A 11 3.97 20.30 -20.69
C MET A 11 3.41 19.56 -21.92
N SER A 12 3.85 19.89 -23.12
CA SER A 12 3.34 19.26 -24.32
C SER A 12 4.30 19.24 -25.49
N ILE A 13 4.15 18.22 -26.33
CA ILE A 13 4.80 18.08 -27.62
C ILE A 13 3.66 17.93 -28.65
N TYR A 14 3.64 18.77 -29.67
CA TYR A 14 2.58 18.72 -30.67
C TYR A 14 3.13 18.98 -32.09
N SER A 15 2.39 18.47 -33.08
CA SER A 15 2.79 18.55 -34.48
C SER A 15 2.78 19.99 -35.00
N LYS A 16 3.78 20.34 -35.83
CA LYS A 16 3.82 21.58 -36.61
C LYS A 16 3.04 21.49 -37.93
N GLN A 17 2.53 20.29 -38.28
CA GLN A 17 1.75 20.14 -39.48
C GLN A 17 0.38 20.78 -39.32
N PRO A 18 -0.10 21.59 -40.28
CA PRO A 18 -1.41 22.20 -40.23
C PRO A 18 -2.52 21.16 -40.05
N GLY A 19 -3.42 21.42 -39.08
CA GLY A 19 -4.54 20.53 -38.76
C GLY A 19 -4.20 19.32 -37.87
N HIS A 20 -2.93 19.09 -37.54
CA HIS A 20 -2.51 17.97 -36.72
C HIS A 20 -2.02 18.36 -35.30
N ASP A 21 -2.01 19.63 -34.96
CA ASP A 21 -1.59 20.17 -33.67
C ASP A 21 -2.44 19.66 -32.49
N LYS A 22 -3.71 19.31 -32.74
CA LYS A 22 -4.64 18.76 -31.75
C LYS A 22 -4.68 17.23 -31.71
N THR A 23 -4.25 16.55 -32.77
CA THR A 23 -4.38 15.10 -32.91
C THR A 23 -3.05 14.37 -32.78
N TRP A 24 -1.94 14.99 -33.18
CA TRP A 24 -0.60 14.45 -33.02
C TRP A 24 0.13 15.19 -31.91
N ARG A 25 -0.17 14.82 -30.68
CA ARG A 25 0.36 15.49 -29.50
C ARG A 25 0.57 14.54 -28.32
N ILE A 26 1.48 14.91 -27.46
CA ILE A 26 1.70 14.31 -26.15
C ILE A 26 1.55 15.42 -25.14
N ASP A 27 0.73 15.20 -24.10
CA ASP A 27 0.54 16.12 -23.02
C ASP A 27 0.96 15.48 -21.71
N ALA A 28 1.76 16.18 -20.91
CA ALA A 28 2.02 15.83 -19.52
C ALA A 28 0.89 16.38 -18.67
N ILE A 29 0.11 15.50 -18.08
CA ILE A 29 -1.03 15.86 -17.25
C ILE A 29 -0.65 15.64 -15.79
N PRO A 30 -0.44 16.70 -14.99
CA PRO A 30 -0.24 16.56 -13.55
C PRO A 30 -1.54 16.07 -12.91
N TRP A 31 -1.46 15.03 -12.11
CA TRP A 31 -2.62 14.54 -11.41
C TRP A 31 -2.72 15.11 -9.99
N SER A 32 -3.96 15.23 -9.49
CA SER A 32 -4.26 15.61 -8.11
C SER A 32 -5.53 14.91 -7.68
N GLU A 33 -5.56 14.44 -6.45
CA GLU A 33 -6.78 13.84 -5.86
C GLU A 33 -7.92 14.86 -5.74
N THR A 34 -7.59 16.14 -5.62
CA THR A 34 -8.57 17.23 -5.52
C THR A 34 -9.14 17.66 -6.88
N ASN A 35 -8.49 17.29 -7.98
CA ASN A 35 -8.96 17.57 -9.33
C ASN A 35 -8.67 16.39 -10.27
N PRO A 36 -9.34 15.25 -10.08
CA PRO A 36 -9.15 14.07 -10.90
C PRO A 36 -9.67 14.23 -12.33
N GLU A 37 -10.57 15.18 -12.56
CA GLU A 37 -11.25 15.40 -13.84
C GLU A 37 -10.33 15.92 -14.96
N ALA A 38 -9.10 16.31 -14.64
CA ALA A 38 -8.10 16.65 -15.65
C ALA A 38 -7.86 15.49 -16.66
N PHE A 39 -8.13 14.24 -16.25
CA PHE A 39 -8.05 13.05 -17.07
C PHE A 39 -9.37 12.72 -17.81
N ALA A 40 -10.50 13.30 -17.41
CA ALA A 40 -11.80 13.01 -18.03
C ALA A 40 -11.89 13.52 -19.49
N GLY A 41 -11.05 14.48 -19.88
CA GLY A 41 -11.00 15.04 -21.23
C GLY A 41 -10.19 14.24 -22.25
N LEU A 42 -9.72 13.03 -21.94
CA LEU A 42 -8.91 12.18 -22.83
C LEU A 42 -9.75 11.45 -23.91
N HIS A 43 -10.72 12.11 -24.47
CA HIS A 43 -11.55 11.56 -25.54
C HIS A 43 -10.89 11.78 -26.90
N ASN A 44 -10.74 10.72 -27.69
CA ASN A 44 -10.15 10.77 -29.03
C ASN A 44 -10.84 9.78 -29.98
N ALA A 45 -12.14 9.96 -30.14
CA ALA A 45 -12.98 9.07 -30.92
C ALA A 45 -12.47 8.90 -32.36
N GLY A 46 -12.35 7.65 -32.82
CA GLY A 46 -11.88 7.31 -34.16
C GLY A 46 -10.38 7.46 -34.42
N ALA A 47 -9.58 7.66 -33.37
CA ALA A 47 -8.12 7.80 -33.46
C ALA A 47 -7.40 6.86 -32.49
N ARG A 48 -6.10 7.08 -32.27
CA ARG A 48 -5.30 6.32 -31.29
C ARG A 48 -5.12 7.13 -30.03
N THR A 49 -5.25 6.47 -28.88
CA THR A 49 -4.98 7.07 -27.56
C THR A 49 -3.96 6.22 -26.84
N LEU A 50 -2.89 6.85 -26.37
CA LEU A 50 -1.87 6.25 -25.52
C LEU A 50 -1.85 6.99 -24.18
N VAL A 51 -2.11 6.27 -23.11
CA VAL A 51 -1.93 6.75 -21.74
C VAL A 51 -0.68 6.12 -21.15
N ILE A 52 0.15 6.93 -20.53
CA ILE A 52 1.37 6.48 -19.84
C ILE A 52 1.29 6.94 -18.39
N PHE A 53 1.32 5.98 -17.47
CA PHE A 53 1.48 6.24 -16.05
C PHE A 53 2.92 5.97 -15.67
N ASP A 54 3.64 7.02 -15.32
CA ASP A 54 4.95 6.92 -14.69
C ASP A 54 4.78 6.90 -13.17
N GLU A 55 5.65 6.18 -12.46
CA GLU A 55 5.51 5.91 -11.03
C GLU A 55 4.09 5.42 -10.62
N ALA A 56 3.52 4.55 -11.42
CA ALA A 56 2.13 4.12 -11.37
C ALA A 56 1.68 3.60 -9.98
N SER A 57 2.60 3.08 -9.18
CA SER A 57 2.35 2.64 -7.80
C SER A 57 1.94 3.80 -6.87
N ALA A 58 2.34 5.04 -7.17
CA ALA A 58 2.00 6.21 -6.37
C ALA A 58 0.66 6.85 -6.76
N ILE A 59 0.16 6.57 -7.96
CA ILE A 59 -1.06 7.18 -8.50
C ILE A 59 -2.29 6.66 -7.74
N SER A 60 -3.14 7.57 -7.27
CA SER A 60 -4.33 7.24 -6.50
C SER A 60 -5.37 6.47 -7.31
N ASN A 61 -6.17 5.64 -6.66
CA ASN A 61 -7.20 4.82 -7.32
C ASN A 61 -8.21 5.66 -8.09
N VAL A 62 -8.53 6.87 -7.61
CA VAL A 62 -9.48 7.79 -8.27
C VAL A 62 -8.98 8.15 -9.67
N ILE A 63 -7.68 8.43 -9.82
CA ILE A 63 -7.10 8.76 -11.13
C ILE A 63 -7.16 7.57 -12.09
N TRP A 64 -6.92 6.35 -11.59
CA TRP A 64 -7.07 5.13 -12.38
C TRP A 64 -8.52 4.95 -12.87
N GLU A 65 -9.51 5.18 -12.02
CA GLU A 65 -10.94 5.06 -12.33
C GLU A 65 -11.38 6.08 -13.37
N VAL A 66 -11.00 7.35 -13.20
CA VAL A 66 -11.30 8.41 -14.17
C VAL A 66 -10.65 8.14 -15.51
N THR A 67 -9.38 7.67 -15.52
CA THR A 67 -8.68 7.31 -16.75
C THR A 67 -9.35 6.11 -17.45
N GLU A 68 -9.75 5.10 -16.69
CA GLU A 68 -10.48 3.93 -17.22
C GLU A 68 -11.81 4.35 -17.86
N GLY A 69 -12.53 5.30 -17.24
CA GLY A 69 -13.73 5.91 -17.81
C GLY A 69 -13.47 6.68 -19.10
N ALA A 70 -12.41 7.47 -19.16
CA ALA A 70 -12.03 8.22 -20.35
C ALA A 70 -11.62 7.33 -21.55
N LEU A 71 -11.21 6.09 -21.28
CA LEU A 71 -10.84 5.12 -22.34
C LEU A 71 -12.05 4.30 -22.86
N THR A 72 -13.27 4.81 -22.75
CA THR A 72 -14.49 4.09 -23.18
C THR A 72 -14.93 4.42 -24.60
N ASP A 73 -14.27 5.37 -25.29
CA ASP A 73 -14.63 5.78 -26.63
C ASP A 73 -14.71 4.61 -27.63
N LYS A 74 -15.74 4.62 -28.44
CA LYS A 74 -15.95 3.66 -29.52
C LYS A 74 -14.97 3.92 -30.67
N ASP A 75 -14.57 2.85 -31.34
CA ASP A 75 -13.71 2.89 -32.56
C ASP A 75 -12.34 3.58 -32.32
N THR A 76 -11.84 3.55 -31.11
CA THR A 76 -10.54 4.11 -30.70
C THR A 76 -9.57 2.99 -30.35
N GLU A 77 -8.40 2.97 -30.97
CA GLU A 77 -7.30 2.08 -30.56
C GLU A 77 -6.65 2.63 -29.29
N LYS A 78 -6.65 1.84 -28.21
CA LYS A 78 -6.26 2.28 -26.87
C LYS A 78 -5.06 1.52 -26.37
N PHE A 79 -4.06 2.25 -25.91
CA PHE A 79 -2.88 1.71 -25.26
C PHE A 79 -2.76 2.34 -23.88
N TRP A 80 -2.52 1.53 -22.88
CA TRP A 80 -2.24 2.00 -21.53
C TRP A 80 -0.98 1.33 -21.00
N LEU A 81 0.06 2.14 -20.79
CA LEU A 81 1.36 1.71 -20.26
C LEU A 81 1.52 2.23 -18.83
N CYS A 82 1.95 1.35 -17.93
CA CYS A 82 2.17 1.69 -16.54
C CYS A 82 3.55 1.24 -16.13
N PHE A 83 4.36 2.19 -15.68
CA PHE A 83 5.71 1.96 -15.20
C PHE A 83 5.83 2.38 -13.75
N GLY A 84 6.61 1.67 -12.95
CA GLY A 84 6.88 2.04 -11.58
C GLY A 84 7.51 0.94 -10.76
N ASN A 85 8.14 1.34 -9.66
CA ASN A 85 8.55 0.40 -8.65
C ASN A 85 7.33 -0.13 -7.89
N PRO A 86 7.26 -1.40 -7.54
CA PRO A 86 6.13 -2.00 -6.84
C PRO A 86 6.18 -1.67 -5.34
N THR A 87 6.03 -0.39 -4.99
CA THR A 87 6.24 0.12 -3.62
C THR A 87 5.12 -0.22 -2.65
N ARG A 88 3.95 -0.67 -3.15
CA ARG A 88 2.77 -0.97 -2.33
C ARG A 88 2.15 -2.29 -2.79
N ASN A 89 1.75 -3.12 -1.83
CA ASN A 89 0.99 -4.34 -2.08
C ASN A 89 -0.53 -4.11 -2.08
N THR A 90 -0.95 -2.89 -2.33
CA THR A 90 -2.35 -2.46 -2.44
C THR A 90 -2.49 -1.42 -3.56
N GLY A 91 -3.73 -1.16 -3.99
CA GLY A 91 -4.04 -0.18 -5.02
C GLY A 91 -4.03 -0.74 -6.44
N ARG A 92 -4.45 0.09 -7.40
CA ARG A 92 -4.71 -0.34 -8.79
C ARG A 92 -3.47 -0.87 -9.51
N PHE A 93 -2.27 -0.31 -9.26
CA PHE A 93 -1.04 -0.84 -9.86
C PHE A 93 -0.76 -2.28 -9.37
N PHE A 94 -0.92 -2.54 -8.08
CA PHE A 94 -0.83 -3.89 -7.53
C PHE A 94 -1.90 -4.82 -8.13
N ASP A 95 -3.14 -4.35 -8.25
CA ASP A 95 -4.24 -5.09 -8.82
C ASP A 95 -4.00 -5.50 -10.28
N CYS A 96 -3.27 -4.69 -11.06
CA CYS A 96 -2.87 -5.06 -12.42
C CYS A 96 -2.05 -6.37 -12.45
N PHE A 97 -1.24 -6.63 -11.44
CA PHE A 97 -0.43 -7.85 -11.33
C PHE A 97 -1.16 -9.01 -10.64
N ASN A 98 -2.30 -8.75 -9.97
CA ASN A 98 -3.06 -9.71 -9.18
C ASN A 98 -4.50 -9.86 -9.69
N ARG A 99 -5.44 -9.12 -9.11
CA ARG A 99 -6.88 -9.24 -9.38
C ARG A 99 -7.22 -9.04 -10.86
N PHE A 100 -6.59 -8.08 -11.52
CA PHE A 100 -6.82 -7.73 -12.93
C PHE A 100 -5.72 -8.25 -13.87
N ARG A 101 -4.91 -9.22 -13.41
CA ARG A 101 -3.80 -9.77 -14.17
C ARG A 101 -4.19 -10.21 -15.59
N HIS A 102 -5.39 -10.73 -15.78
CA HIS A 102 -5.92 -11.19 -17.06
C HIS A 102 -6.13 -10.07 -18.09
N ARG A 103 -6.13 -8.81 -17.66
CA ARG A 103 -6.35 -7.62 -18.51
C ARG A 103 -5.04 -6.95 -18.96
N TRP A 104 -3.89 -7.39 -18.43
CA TRP A 104 -2.61 -6.71 -18.58
C TRP A 104 -1.51 -7.64 -19.07
N VAL A 105 -0.59 -7.08 -19.89
CA VAL A 105 0.69 -7.72 -20.19
C VAL A 105 1.74 -7.24 -19.17
N HIS A 106 2.39 -8.17 -18.49
CA HIS A 106 3.28 -7.86 -17.36
C HIS A 106 4.73 -8.05 -17.73
N ARG A 107 5.57 -7.20 -17.19
CA ARG A 107 7.02 -7.41 -17.19
C ARG A 107 7.58 -7.07 -15.83
N HIS A 108 8.37 -7.98 -15.29
CA HIS A 108 9.21 -7.76 -14.13
C HIS A 108 10.63 -7.45 -14.61
N ILE A 109 11.23 -6.42 -14.05
CA ILE A 109 12.61 -6.05 -14.35
C ILE A 109 13.41 -6.16 -13.06
N ASP A 110 14.28 -7.16 -12.99
CA ASP A 110 15.29 -7.25 -11.95
C ASP A 110 16.46 -6.36 -12.38
N THR A 111 16.81 -5.38 -11.57
CA THR A 111 17.87 -4.40 -11.89
C THR A 111 19.24 -5.05 -12.00
N ARG A 112 19.44 -6.24 -11.43
CA ARG A 112 20.68 -7.02 -11.59
C ARG A 112 20.90 -7.42 -13.05
N ASN A 113 19.82 -7.58 -13.81
CA ASN A 113 19.86 -7.96 -15.23
C ASN A 113 19.85 -6.75 -16.18
N ALA A 114 19.61 -5.54 -15.67
CA ALA A 114 19.58 -4.35 -16.48
C ALA A 114 21.01 -3.87 -16.81
N VAL A 115 21.27 -3.55 -18.07
CA VAL A 115 22.62 -3.17 -18.55
C VAL A 115 23.10 -1.86 -17.89
N MET A 116 22.20 -0.92 -17.66
CA MET A 116 22.54 0.43 -17.18
C MET A 116 22.59 0.55 -15.64
N SER A 117 22.38 -0.52 -14.89
CA SER A 117 22.37 -0.46 -13.43
C SER A 117 23.76 -0.63 -12.83
N ASP A 118 24.04 0.09 -11.75
CA ASP A 118 25.28 -0.06 -10.96
C ASP A 118 25.19 -1.32 -10.08
N LYS A 119 25.88 -2.37 -10.51
CA LYS A 119 25.90 -3.68 -9.82
C LYS A 119 26.57 -3.60 -8.45
N THR A 120 27.57 -2.73 -8.30
CA THR A 120 28.28 -2.56 -7.04
C THR A 120 27.36 -1.95 -5.98
N GLN A 121 26.58 -0.94 -6.37
CA GLN A 121 25.61 -0.35 -5.45
C GLN A 121 24.48 -1.30 -5.11
N ILE A 122 24.01 -2.09 -6.07
CA ILE A 122 22.99 -3.11 -5.84
C ILE A 122 23.49 -4.15 -4.82
N GLN A 123 24.73 -4.62 -4.97
CA GLN A 123 25.29 -5.60 -4.04
C GLN A 123 25.39 -5.03 -2.62
N LYS A 124 25.82 -3.79 -2.44
CA LYS A 124 25.82 -3.13 -1.13
C LYS A 124 24.42 -3.10 -0.50
N TRP A 125 23.38 -2.81 -1.27
CA TRP A 125 22.01 -2.83 -0.74
C TRP A 125 21.59 -4.23 -0.29
N ILE A 126 21.99 -5.26 -1.03
CA ILE A 126 21.71 -6.65 -0.66
C ILE A 126 22.44 -7.03 0.63
N ASP A 127 23.71 -6.62 0.76
CA ASP A 127 24.53 -6.88 1.94
C ASP A 127 24.01 -6.14 3.17
N ASP A 128 23.56 -4.88 3.00
CA ASP A 128 23.07 -4.02 4.08
C ASP A 128 21.66 -4.41 4.57
N TYR A 129 20.74 -4.73 3.64
CA TYR A 129 19.31 -4.93 3.95
C TYR A 129 18.87 -6.39 3.91
N GLY A 130 19.63 -7.26 3.28
CA GLY A 130 19.30 -8.67 3.04
C GLY A 130 18.47 -8.87 1.76
N GLU A 131 18.72 -10.00 1.08
CA GLU A 131 18.10 -10.37 -0.21
C GLU A 131 16.56 -10.38 -0.15
N ASP A 132 15.98 -10.84 0.95
CA ASP A 132 14.52 -10.99 1.11
C ASP A 132 13.83 -9.79 1.78
N SER A 133 14.57 -8.73 2.07
CA SER A 133 13.98 -7.50 2.61
C SER A 133 13.04 -6.86 1.61
N ASP A 134 12.00 -6.17 2.09
CA ASP A 134 11.08 -5.43 1.21
C ASP A 134 11.79 -4.33 0.42
N PHE A 135 12.88 -3.77 0.96
CA PHE A 135 13.71 -2.81 0.25
C PHE A 135 14.33 -3.44 -1.01
N VAL A 136 14.96 -4.61 -0.88
CA VAL A 136 15.61 -5.32 -2.01
C VAL A 136 14.55 -5.87 -2.97
N LYS A 137 13.43 -6.41 -2.46
CA LYS A 137 12.29 -6.84 -3.31
C LYS A 137 11.84 -5.73 -4.24
N VAL A 138 11.58 -4.54 -3.69
CA VAL A 138 11.03 -3.41 -4.45
C VAL A 138 12.08 -2.76 -5.36
N ARG A 139 13.27 -2.45 -4.83
CA ARG A 139 14.27 -1.63 -5.50
C ARG A 139 15.18 -2.40 -6.45
N VAL A 140 15.40 -3.68 -6.16
CA VAL A 140 16.31 -4.54 -6.93
C VAL A 140 15.55 -5.54 -7.77
N ARG A 141 14.67 -6.32 -7.14
CA ARG A 141 13.99 -7.45 -7.81
C ARG A 141 12.73 -7.05 -8.58
N GLY A 142 12.22 -5.82 -8.42
CA GLY A 142 10.95 -5.39 -9.02
C GLY A 142 9.74 -6.22 -8.55
N VAL A 143 9.78 -6.72 -7.32
CA VAL A 143 8.73 -7.55 -6.70
C VAL A 143 8.01 -6.75 -5.64
N PHE A 144 6.70 -6.94 -5.51
CA PHE A 144 5.90 -6.27 -4.49
C PHE A 144 6.36 -6.66 -3.08
N PRO A 145 6.31 -5.73 -2.12
CA PRO A 145 6.70 -5.99 -0.74
C PRO A 145 5.74 -6.98 -0.08
N SER A 146 6.23 -7.68 0.92
CA SER A 146 5.43 -8.63 1.71
C SER A 146 4.43 -7.91 2.62
N SER A 147 4.76 -6.69 3.06
CA SER A 147 3.91 -5.84 3.89
C SER A 147 3.57 -4.53 3.20
N SER A 148 2.43 -3.91 3.51
CA SER A 148 2.12 -2.55 3.05
C SER A 148 2.99 -1.53 3.81
N ASN A 149 3.38 -0.42 3.16
CA ASN A 149 4.09 0.69 3.82
C ASN A 149 3.32 1.30 5.01
N MET A 150 2.02 0.99 5.15
CA MET A 150 1.17 1.39 6.27
C MET A 150 1.16 0.35 7.39
N GLN A 151 1.82 -0.78 7.21
CA GLN A 151 1.84 -1.85 8.19
C GLN A 151 3.05 -1.70 9.09
N PHE A 152 2.82 -1.30 10.33
CA PHE A 152 3.86 -1.11 11.34
C PHE A 152 4.62 -2.41 11.66
N ILE A 153 3.93 -3.56 11.57
CA ILE A 153 4.50 -4.89 11.78
C ILE A 153 4.19 -5.75 10.55
N SER A 154 5.20 -6.39 9.96
CA SER A 154 4.99 -7.28 8.81
C SER A 154 4.18 -8.51 9.20
N ARG A 155 3.46 -9.08 8.24
CA ARG A 155 2.65 -10.29 8.46
C ARG A 155 3.50 -11.46 8.95
N ASP A 156 4.70 -11.63 8.40
CA ASP A 156 5.61 -12.71 8.78
C ASP A 156 6.02 -12.62 10.25
N VAL A 157 6.24 -11.39 10.77
CA VAL A 157 6.51 -11.15 12.20
C VAL A 157 5.30 -11.49 13.06
N VAL A 158 4.09 -11.13 12.60
CA VAL A 158 2.84 -11.46 13.29
C VAL A 158 2.61 -12.96 13.29
N ASP A 159 2.78 -13.64 12.15
CA ASP A 159 2.59 -15.09 12.03
C ASP A 159 3.63 -15.85 12.88
N THR A 160 4.89 -15.40 12.90
CA THR A 160 5.94 -15.95 13.77
C THR A 160 5.60 -15.74 15.24
N ALA A 161 5.14 -14.54 15.61
CA ALA A 161 4.73 -14.25 16.98
C ALA A 161 3.49 -15.06 17.40
N ALA A 162 2.54 -15.27 16.46
CA ALA A 162 1.34 -16.06 16.71
C ALA A 162 1.65 -17.56 16.95
N GLN A 163 2.68 -18.09 16.29
CA GLN A 163 3.13 -19.49 16.42
C GLN A 163 4.06 -19.70 17.62
N ARG A 164 4.58 -18.61 18.21
CA ARG A 164 5.48 -18.70 19.35
C ARG A 164 4.74 -19.25 20.57
N GLU A 165 5.20 -20.35 21.11
CA GLU A 165 4.77 -20.85 22.40
C GLU A 165 5.42 -19.98 23.51
N SER A 166 4.63 -19.56 24.48
CA SER A 166 5.12 -18.87 25.68
C SER A 166 4.82 -19.72 26.90
N GLU A 167 5.80 -19.90 27.77
CA GLU A 167 5.60 -20.51 29.06
C GLU A 167 4.75 -19.56 29.94
N PRO A 168 3.72 -20.09 30.64
CA PRO A 168 2.97 -19.31 31.61
C PRO A 168 3.90 -18.74 32.69
N GLN A 169 3.75 -17.46 33.01
CA GLN A 169 4.58 -16.80 34.02
C GLN A 169 3.82 -16.60 35.32
N SER A 170 4.51 -16.77 36.43
CA SER A 170 3.94 -16.54 37.76
C SER A 170 3.67 -15.06 38.02
N ILE A 171 2.47 -14.74 38.50
CA ILE A 171 2.09 -13.38 38.89
C ILE A 171 2.90 -12.92 40.10
N ILE A 172 3.32 -13.83 40.99
CA ILE A 172 4.05 -13.52 42.22
C ILE A 172 5.42 -12.93 41.91
N ASP A 173 6.12 -13.50 40.93
CA ASP A 173 7.52 -13.18 40.65
C ASP A 173 7.70 -12.25 39.43
N THR A 174 6.59 -11.84 38.78
CA THR A 174 6.67 -11.11 37.52
C THR A 174 5.70 -9.92 37.52
N VAL A 175 6.11 -8.83 36.89
CA VAL A 175 5.27 -7.64 36.74
C VAL A 175 4.01 -7.97 35.97
N CYS A 176 2.85 -7.77 36.61
CA CYS A 176 1.54 -7.87 36.00
C CYS A 176 1.07 -6.47 35.57
N ILE A 177 0.65 -6.36 34.31
CA ILE A 177 0.13 -5.12 33.72
C ILE A 177 -1.29 -5.34 33.25
N LEU A 178 -2.21 -4.49 33.72
CA LEU A 178 -3.56 -4.39 33.18
C LEU A 178 -3.65 -3.23 32.19
N GLY A 179 -3.89 -3.54 30.93
CA GLY A 179 -4.24 -2.56 29.90
C GLY A 179 -5.75 -2.41 29.82
N VAL A 180 -6.24 -1.17 29.79
CA VAL A 180 -7.68 -0.88 29.70
C VAL A 180 -7.93 0.00 28.49
N ASP A 181 -8.68 -0.51 27.55
CA ASP A 181 -9.21 0.26 26.42
C ASP A 181 -10.67 0.64 26.71
N VAL A 182 -10.94 1.93 26.70
CA VAL A 182 -12.23 2.49 27.13
C VAL A 182 -13.08 2.89 25.94
N ALA A 183 -14.11 2.11 25.63
CA ALA A 183 -15.19 2.54 24.73
C ALA A 183 -16.20 3.37 25.54
N ARG A 184 -16.47 4.61 25.12
CA ARG A 184 -17.42 5.47 25.85
C ARG A 184 -18.87 5.09 25.55
N PHE A 185 -19.38 5.46 24.41
CA PHE A 185 -20.76 5.19 24.00
C PHE A 185 -20.73 4.84 22.51
N GLY A 186 -21.43 3.78 22.15
CA GLY A 186 -21.49 3.30 20.77
C GLY A 186 -21.47 1.77 20.68
N ASP A 187 -21.17 1.26 19.53
CA ASP A 187 -21.10 -0.19 19.26
C ASP A 187 -19.81 -0.85 19.72
N ASP A 188 -18.82 -0.05 20.12
CA ASP A 188 -17.52 -0.53 20.58
C ASP A 188 -17.56 -1.13 21.99
N ARG A 189 -16.55 -1.94 22.31
CA ARG A 189 -16.41 -2.60 23.61
C ARG A 189 -15.23 -2.03 24.38
N SER A 190 -15.42 -1.80 25.68
CA SER A 190 -14.29 -1.62 26.58
C SER A 190 -13.62 -2.96 26.84
N VAL A 191 -12.30 -3.01 26.79
CA VAL A 191 -11.51 -4.24 26.95
C VAL A 191 -10.52 -4.06 28.09
N ILE A 192 -10.46 -5.04 29.00
CA ILE A 192 -9.42 -5.16 30.03
C ILE A 192 -8.54 -6.34 29.66
N PHE A 193 -7.26 -6.09 29.46
CA PHE A 193 -6.27 -7.06 29.03
C PHE A 193 -5.17 -7.22 30.08
N CYS A 194 -4.81 -8.45 30.41
CA CYS A 194 -3.75 -8.76 31.36
C CYS A 194 -2.50 -9.30 30.65
N ARG A 195 -1.33 -8.79 31.07
CA ARG A 195 -0.03 -9.31 30.65
C ARG A 195 0.85 -9.53 31.89
N VAL A 196 1.39 -10.71 32.03
CA VAL A 196 2.32 -11.07 33.11
C VAL A 196 3.70 -11.30 32.47
N GLY A 197 4.63 -10.39 32.67
CA GLY A 197 5.93 -10.42 32.03
C GLY A 197 5.82 -10.45 30.50
N MET A 198 6.20 -11.56 29.89
CA MET A 198 6.07 -11.81 28.43
C MET A 198 4.82 -12.61 28.06
N ASP A 199 4.09 -13.11 29.05
CA ASP A 199 2.87 -13.87 28.84
C ASP A 199 1.64 -12.99 28.71
N ALA A 200 1.03 -12.98 27.54
CA ALA A 200 -0.19 -12.25 27.21
C ALA A 200 -1.36 -13.19 26.84
N ARG A 201 -1.23 -14.51 27.10
CA ARG A 201 -2.21 -15.52 26.65
C ARG A 201 -2.89 -16.27 27.77
N SER A 202 -2.19 -16.50 28.88
CA SER A 202 -2.72 -17.31 29.99
C SER A 202 -3.91 -16.68 30.67
N TRP A 203 -4.01 -15.36 30.65
CA TRP A 203 -5.13 -14.63 31.25
C TRP A 203 -6.09 -14.13 30.19
N LYS A 204 -7.32 -14.65 30.21
CA LYS A 204 -8.36 -14.26 29.26
C LYS A 204 -8.76 -12.80 29.49
N HIS A 205 -8.73 -11.99 28.43
CA HIS A 205 -9.23 -10.61 28.45
C HIS A 205 -10.74 -10.55 28.77
N ARG A 206 -11.20 -9.43 29.30
CA ARG A 206 -12.61 -9.17 29.60
C ARG A 206 -13.13 -8.04 28.75
N GLU A 207 -14.32 -8.23 28.19
CA GLU A 207 -14.97 -7.27 27.31
C GLU A 207 -16.31 -6.83 27.89
N TYR A 208 -16.57 -5.53 27.83
CA TYR A 208 -17.80 -4.93 28.35
C TYR A 208 -18.38 -3.92 27.36
N ARG A 209 -19.71 -3.80 27.32
CA ARG A 209 -20.40 -2.77 26.55
C ARG A 209 -21.24 -1.87 27.44
N GLY A 210 -21.33 -0.59 27.06
CA GLY A 210 -22.27 0.35 27.68
C GLY A 210 -21.98 0.68 29.16
N LEU A 211 -20.75 0.45 29.63
CA LEU A 211 -20.36 0.82 30.96
C LEU A 211 -19.91 2.29 31.03
N ASP A 212 -20.32 2.99 32.07
CA ASP A 212 -19.71 4.28 32.38
C ASP A 212 -18.33 4.10 33.05
N GLY A 213 -17.61 5.20 33.27
CA GLY A 213 -16.26 5.17 33.84
C GLY A 213 -16.16 4.57 35.22
N TRP A 214 -17.20 4.72 36.06
CA TRP A 214 -17.26 4.15 37.41
C TRP A 214 -17.48 2.65 37.36
N GLN A 215 -18.40 2.22 36.51
CA GLN A 215 -18.71 0.81 36.31
C GLN A 215 -17.51 0.06 35.75
N LEU A 216 -16.82 0.66 34.75
CA LEU A 216 -15.61 0.08 34.20
C LEU A 216 -14.48 0.02 35.23
N GLY A 217 -14.29 1.08 36.04
CA GLY A 217 -13.34 1.09 37.13
C GLY A 217 -13.58 -0.03 38.16
N ALA A 218 -14.87 -0.30 38.48
CA ALA A 218 -15.22 -1.43 39.33
C ALA A 218 -14.84 -2.78 38.72
N LYS A 219 -15.00 -2.94 37.37
CA LYS A 219 -14.60 -4.17 36.66
C LYS A 219 -13.08 -4.35 36.59
N VAL A 220 -12.32 -3.27 36.52
CA VAL A 220 -10.86 -3.31 36.62
C VAL A 220 -10.43 -3.78 38.01
N ALA A 221 -11.03 -3.23 39.05
CA ALA A 221 -10.73 -3.64 40.43
C ALA A 221 -11.12 -5.10 40.71
N GLU A 222 -12.27 -5.56 40.17
CA GLU A 222 -12.69 -6.96 40.23
C GLU A 222 -11.64 -7.87 39.58
N PHE A 223 -11.18 -7.53 38.34
CA PHE A 223 -10.17 -8.33 37.68
C PHE A 223 -8.83 -8.33 38.39
N TYR A 224 -8.42 -7.19 38.93
CA TYR A 224 -7.22 -7.10 39.76
C TYR A 224 -7.29 -8.04 40.97
N ASN A 225 -8.42 -8.04 41.71
CA ASN A 225 -8.60 -8.90 42.86
C ASN A 225 -8.59 -10.39 42.50
N ASP A 226 -9.17 -10.76 41.34
CA ASP A 226 -9.13 -12.13 40.86
C ASP A 226 -7.70 -12.59 40.55
N LEU A 227 -6.88 -11.70 39.94
CA LEU A 227 -5.46 -11.97 39.67
C LEU A 227 -4.66 -12.17 40.95
N VAL A 228 -4.87 -11.29 41.97
CA VAL A 228 -4.20 -11.41 43.27
C VAL A 228 -4.61 -12.68 43.99
N SER A 229 -5.85 -13.12 43.86
CA SER A 229 -6.37 -14.33 44.52
C SER A 229 -5.90 -15.63 43.85
N ALA A 230 -5.46 -15.54 42.60
CA ALA A 230 -5.02 -16.70 41.79
C ALA A 230 -3.49 -16.92 41.85
N GLY A 231 -2.71 -15.95 42.35
CA GLY A 231 -1.26 -16.04 42.59
C GLY A 231 -0.93 -16.34 44.01
#